data_da3c2f4bfe6e652498974be8615955ef
#
_entry.id   da3c2f4bfe6e652498974be8615955ef
#
_cell.length_a   1.000
_cell.length_b   1.000
_cell.length_c   1.000
_cell.angle_alpha   90.00
_cell.angle_beta   90.00
_cell.angle_gamma   90.00
#
_symmetry.space_group_name_H-M   'P 1'
#
loop_
_entity.id
_entity.type
_entity.pdbx_description
1 polymer ?
#
loop_
_entity_poly.entity_id
_entity_poly.type
_entity_poly.pdbx_seq_one_letter_code
_entity_poly.pdbx_strand_id
1 'polypeptide(L)'
;MIPIKIAGAPRAAASQNSQNSPNSPSATTSDAAGAALKYLQGGSLNLTALPPLSLYIHFPWCVKKCPYCDFNSHEAKDGQTFPEQEYLDALRSDLEMALPLIWGRKIYTIFIGGGTPSLMSAAGLDRLLSDVRTLLPLDADAEITMEANPGTFEA
;
A
#
# COMPACT_ATOMS: atom_id res chain seq x y z
N MET A 1 -3.21 6.53 -9.72
CA MET A 1 -2.83 5.56 -8.67
C MET A 1 -3.01 6.28 -7.34
N ILE A 2 -3.89 5.83 -6.47
CA ILE A 2 -4.08 6.35 -5.12
C ILE A 2 -3.37 5.37 -4.20
N PRO A 3 -2.24 5.74 -3.57
CA PRO A 3 -1.58 4.88 -2.59
C PRO A 3 -2.43 4.82 -1.32
N ILE A 4 -2.91 3.66 -0.96
CA ILE A 4 -3.53 3.41 0.34
C ILE A 4 -2.40 3.33 1.36
N LYS A 5 -2.29 4.31 2.23
CA LYS A 5 -1.24 4.41 3.25
C LYS A 5 -1.78 3.85 4.56
N ILE A 6 -1.28 2.70 4.98
CA ILE A 6 -1.66 2.11 6.27
C ILE A 6 -1.05 2.95 7.39
N ALA A 7 -1.89 3.56 8.23
CA ALA A 7 -1.47 4.21 9.45
C ALA A 7 -1.41 3.19 10.59
N GLY A 8 -0.23 3.04 11.21
CA GLY A 8 -0.08 2.51 12.55
C GLY A 8 0.31 1.04 12.71
N ALA A 9 1.58 0.73 12.50
CA ALA A 9 2.20 -0.35 13.27
C ALA A 9 2.54 0.16 14.69
N PRO A 10 2.39 -0.64 15.75
CA PRO A 10 2.73 -0.21 17.12
C PRO A 10 4.22 0.14 17.21
N ARG A 11 4.51 1.30 17.78
CA ARG A 11 5.86 1.79 18.03
C ARG A 11 6.60 0.83 18.96
N ALA A 12 7.59 0.13 18.43
CA ALA A 12 8.62 -0.49 19.25
C ALA A 12 9.50 0.62 19.89
N ALA A 13 9.78 0.47 21.18
CA ALA A 13 10.55 1.42 21.99
C ALA A 13 11.94 1.66 21.41
N ALA A 14 12.32 2.92 21.30
CA ALA A 14 13.62 3.36 20.84
C ALA A 14 14.71 3.01 21.84
N SER A 15 15.68 2.21 21.41
CA SER A 15 17.00 2.15 22.01
C SER A 15 17.83 3.31 21.46
N GLN A 16 18.23 4.21 22.35
CA GLN A 16 19.13 5.31 22.04
C GLN A 16 20.53 4.76 21.78
N ASN A 17 21.07 5.00 20.60
CA ASN A 17 22.52 5.03 20.43
C ASN A 17 22.88 6.19 19.49
N SER A 18 23.54 7.16 20.10
CA SER A 18 24.06 8.37 19.48
C SER A 18 25.33 8.03 18.68
N GLN A 19 25.37 8.37 17.39
CA GLN A 19 26.63 8.81 16.77
C GLN A 19 26.34 9.76 15.60
N ASN A 20 26.98 10.91 15.67
CA ASN A 20 26.99 12.04 14.74
C ASN A 20 27.37 11.64 13.31
N SER A 21 26.59 12.12 12.34
CA SER A 21 27.07 12.41 10.99
C SER A 21 26.43 13.72 10.50
N PRO A 22 27.20 14.65 9.95
CA PRO A 22 26.71 15.97 9.56
C PRO A 22 26.16 15.98 8.14
N ASN A 23 25.13 16.83 7.95
CA ASN A 23 24.59 17.31 6.67
C ASN A 23 23.72 16.39 5.81
N SER A 24 22.44 16.33 6.18
CA SER A 24 21.36 16.27 5.20
C SER A 24 20.53 17.56 5.29
N PRO A 25 20.18 18.22 4.19
CA PRO A 25 19.31 19.39 4.25
C PRO A 25 17.93 18.94 4.76
N SER A 26 17.54 19.42 5.91
CA SER A 26 16.18 19.27 6.45
C SER A 26 15.21 19.99 5.52
N ALA A 27 14.60 19.26 4.58
CA ALA A 27 13.42 19.72 3.91
C ALA A 27 12.33 19.96 4.97
N THR A 28 12.05 21.21 5.27
CA THR A 28 11.03 21.60 6.23
C THR A 28 9.67 21.14 5.71
N THR A 29 8.85 20.60 6.59
CA THR A 29 7.47 20.15 6.32
C THR A 29 6.60 21.24 5.65
N SER A 30 7.00 22.51 5.72
CA SER A 30 6.38 23.65 5.04
C SER A 30 6.54 23.61 3.52
N ASP A 31 7.65 23.10 2.99
CA ASP A 31 7.91 23.10 1.55
C ASP A 31 7.10 22.01 0.82
N ALA A 32 6.91 20.87 1.46
CA ALA A 32 6.08 19.79 0.90
C ALA A 32 4.58 20.17 0.89
N ALA A 33 4.11 20.86 1.93
CA ALA A 33 2.73 21.37 1.99
C ALA A 33 2.51 22.50 0.97
N GLY A 34 3.48 23.38 0.78
CA GLY A 34 3.44 24.44 -0.24
C GLY A 34 3.45 23.90 -1.66
N ALA A 35 4.25 22.86 -1.93
CA ALA A 35 4.27 22.16 -3.21
C ALA A 35 2.94 21.46 -3.50
N ALA A 36 2.35 20.80 -2.51
CA ALA A 36 1.04 20.14 -2.65
C ALA A 36 -0.08 21.16 -2.94
N LEU A 37 -0.08 22.30 -2.25
CA LEU A 37 -1.05 23.40 -2.48
C LEU A 37 -0.98 23.95 -3.91
N LYS A 38 0.20 23.99 -4.53
CA LYS A 38 0.36 24.44 -5.92
C LYS A 38 -0.40 23.54 -6.91
N TYR A 39 -0.47 22.24 -6.66
CA TYR A 39 -1.23 21.30 -7.50
C TYR A 39 -2.74 21.30 -7.21
N LEU A 40 -3.16 21.86 -6.09
CA LEU A 40 -4.58 22.04 -5.74
C LEU A 40 -5.16 23.37 -6.27
N GLN A 41 -4.33 24.27 -6.83
CA GLN A 41 -4.80 25.50 -7.44
C GLN A 41 -5.54 25.19 -8.74
N GLY A 42 -6.75 25.72 -8.89
CA GLY A 42 -7.55 25.58 -10.10
C GLY A 42 -6.76 26.06 -11.34
N GLY A 43 -6.73 25.23 -12.39
CA GLY A 43 -5.99 25.51 -13.64
C GLY A 43 -4.57 24.96 -13.70
N SER A 44 -4.04 24.36 -12.61
CA SER A 44 -2.71 23.71 -12.62
C SER A 44 -2.71 22.36 -13.35
N LEU A 45 -3.87 21.71 -13.44
CA LEU A 45 -4.07 20.45 -14.18
C LEU A 45 -5.23 20.65 -15.16
N ASN A 46 -4.93 20.65 -16.44
CA ASN A 46 -5.94 20.73 -17.51
C ASN A 46 -6.26 19.33 -18.02
N LEU A 47 -6.98 18.55 -17.22
CA LEU A 47 -7.47 17.23 -17.59
C LEU A 47 -8.81 17.36 -18.32
N THR A 48 -8.86 17.02 -19.60
CA THR A 48 -10.11 16.95 -20.38
C THR A 48 -10.98 15.77 -19.96
N ALA A 49 -10.39 14.71 -19.39
CA ALA A 49 -11.05 13.58 -18.77
C ALA A 49 -10.21 13.03 -17.63
N LEU A 50 -10.85 12.43 -16.64
CA LEU A 50 -10.14 11.77 -15.54
C LEU A 50 -9.45 10.50 -16.08
N PRO A 51 -8.17 10.26 -15.73
CA PRO A 51 -7.47 9.05 -16.16
C PRO A 51 -8.13 7.79 -15.59
N PRO A 52 -7.96 6.62 -16.21
CA PRO A 52 -8.43 5.34 -15.66
C PRO A 52 -7.92 5.15 -14.23
N LEU A 53 -8.77 4.57 -13.38
CA LEU A 53 -8.42 4.33 -11.97
C LEU A 53 -7.89 2.91 -11.80
N SER A 54 -6.76 2.80 -11.10
CA SER A 54 -6.12 1.54 -10.71
C SER A 54 -6.02 1.45 -9.19
N LEU A 55 -6.15 0.24 -8.65
CA LEU A 55 -5.95 -0.05 -7.24
C LEU A 55 -4.58 -0.68 -7.03
N TYR A 56 -3.78 -0.10 -6.13
CA TYR A 56 -2.56 -0.71 -5.62
C TYR A 56 -2.76 -1.15 -4.18
N ILE A 57 -2.52 -2.43 -3.90
CA ILE A 57 -2.58 -3.01 -2.56
C ILE A 57 -1.15 -3.33 -2.14
N HIS A 58 -0.70 -2.70 -1.06
CA HIS A 58 0.65 -2.87 -0.55
C HIS A 58 0.71 -3.93 0.53
N PHE A 59 1.40 -5.05 0.26
CA PHE A 59 1.64 -6.12 1.23
C PHE A 59 3.02 -5.91 1.88
N PRO A 60 3.12 -5.61 3.19
CA PRO A 60 4.38 -5.16 3.78
C PRO A 60 5.30 -6.27 4.31
N TRP A 61 4.94 -7.55 4.22
CA TRP A 61 5.78 -8.63 4.77
C TRP A 61 6.59 -9.36 3.71
N CYS A 62 7.83 -9.71 4.08
CA CYS A 62 8.75 -10.54 3.30
C CYS A 62 9.15 -11.76 4.10
N VAL A 63 9.50 -12.86 3.42
CA VAL A 63 10.20 -13.99 4.05
C VAL A 63 11.53 -13.53 4.61
N LYS A 64 12.27 -12.73 3.82
CA LYS A 64 13.55 -12.13 4.20
C LYS A 64 13.69 -10.77 3.53
N LYS A 65 14.10 -9.77 4.28
CA LYS A 65 14.34 -8.44 3.73
C LYS A 65 15.68 -8.39 2.99
N CYS A 66 15.62 -8.00 1.71
CA CYS A 66 16.82 -7.82 0.90
C CYS A 66 17.59 -6.57 1.35
N PRO A 67 18.93 -6.60 1.42
CA PRO A 67 19.74 -5.50 1.93
C PRO A 67 19.67 -4.23 1.06
N TYR A 68 19.21 -4.34 -0.18
CA TYR A 68 19.08 -3.24 -1.14
C TYR A 68 17.62 -2.74 -1.28
N CYS A 69 16.69 -3.26 -0.48
CA CYS A 69 15.26 -2.98 -0.64
C CYS A 69 14.86 -1.73 0.15
N ASP A 70 14.38 -0.70 -0.57
CA ASP A 70 13.86 0.55 -0.01
C ASP A 70 12.34 0.55 0.23
N PHE A 71 11.65 -0.53 -0.16
CA PHE A 71 10.22 -0.63 0.08
C PHE A 71 9.90 -0.67 1.58
N ASN A 72 8.73 -0.14 1.94
CA ASN A 72 8.18 -0.27 3.28
C ASN A 72 7.78 -1.74 3.52
N SER A 73 8.78 -2.56 3.83
CA SER A 73 8.61 -3.99 4.03
C SER A 73 9.30 -4.44 5.32
N HIS A 74 8.70 -5.45 5.96
CA HIS A 74 9.15 -6.01 7.22
C HIS A 74 9.41 -7.51 7.03
N GLU A 75 10.49 -8.00 7.61
CA GLU A 75 10.77 -9.43 7.64
C GLU A 75 9.79 -10.12 8.59
N ALA A 76 9.10 -11.16 8.10
CA ALA A 76 8.36 -12.06 8.97
C ALA A 76 9.38 -12.85 9.78
N LYS A 77 9.46 -12.60 11.09
CA LYS A 77 10.41 -13.28 11.97
C LYS A 77 10.16 -14.78 11.96
N ASP A 78 11.24 -15.55 12.02
CA ASP A 78 11.21 -17.01 11.99
C ASP A 78 10.08 -17.60 12.85
N GLY A 79 9.17 -18.33 12.22
CA GLY A 79 8.06 -19.01 12.86
C GLY A 79 6.89 -18.12 13.32
N GLN A 80 6.91 -16.81 13.07
CA GLN A 80 5.76 -15.94 13.31
C GLN A 80 4.99 -15.74 12.00
N THR A 81 3.75 -16.18 11.99
CA THR A 81 2.77 -15.76 10.99
C THR A 81 2.51 -14.26 11.16
N PHE A 82 2.49 -13.51 10.06
CA PHE A 82 2.06 -12.11 10.12
C PHE A 82 0.56 -12.05 10.53
N PRO A 83 0.10 -10.94 11.12
CA PRO A 83 -1.27 -10.80 11.61
C PRO A 83 -2.24 -10.60 10.44
N GLU A 84 -2.52 -11.66 9.69
CA GLU A 84 -3.25 -11.61 8.43
C GLU A 84 -4.65 -11.01 8.58
N GLN A 85 -5.39 -11.44 9.59
CA GLN A 85 -6.76 -10.96 9.79
C GLN A 85 -6.81 -9.48 10.17
N GLU A 86 -5.92 -9.05 11.07
CA GLU A 86 -5.81 -7.65 11.47
C GLU A 86 -5.38 -6.77 10.28
N TYR A 87 -4.51 -7.28 9.44
CA TYR A 87 -4.09 -6.61 8.22
C TYR A 87 -5.25 -6.45 7.23
N LEU A 88 -6.02 -7.49 7.00
CA LEU A 88 -7.19 -7.45 6.11
C LEU A 88 -8.28 -6.51 6.65
N ASP A 89 -8.51 -6.50 7.97
CA ASP A 89 -9.42 -5.55 8.61
C ASP A 89 -8.95 -4.10 8.41
N ALA A 90 -7.65 -3.86 8.55
CA ALA A 90 -7.05 -2.54 8.33
C ALA A 90 -7.16 -2.10 6.86
N LEU A 91 -6.89 -3.00 5.91
CA LEU A 91 -7.06 -2.72 4.47
C LEU A 91 -8.51 -2.38 4.13
N ARG A 92 -9.46 -3.14 4.67
CA ARG A 92 -10.88 -2.88 4.46
C ARG A 92 -11.26 -1.50 4.99
N SER A 93 -10.86 -1.18 6.22
CA SER A 93 -11.12 0.14 6.83
C SER A 93 -10.52 1.29 6.01
N ASP A 94 -9.28 1.11 5.53
CA ASP A 94 -8.59 2.11 4.71
C ASP A 94 -9.31 2.31 3.36
N LEU A 95 -9.76 1.23 2.75
CA LEU A 95 -10.53 1.26 1.52
C LEU A 95 -11.88 1.98 1.73
N GLU A 96 -12.60 1.71 2.81
CA GLU A 96 -13.85 2.39 3.16
C GLU A 96 -13.65 3.90 3.33
N MET A 97 -12.55 4.32 3.96
CA MET A 97 -12.19 5.73 4.08
C MET A 97 -11.84 6.39 2.74
N ALA A 98 -11.32 5.62 1.78
CA ALA A 98 -10.95 6.12 0.46
C ALA A 98 -12.15 6.25 -0.51
N LEU A 99 -13.29 5.60 -0.23
CA LEU A 99 -14.47 5.60 -1.12
C LEU A 99 -14.93 7.01 -1.55
N PRO A 100 -15.00 8.03 -0.67
CA PRO A 100 -15.40 9.38 -1.09
C PRO A 100 -14.45 10.01 -2.10
N LEU A 101 -13.18 9.57 -2.15
CA LEU A 101 -12.15 10.14 -3.02
C LEU A 101 -12.24 9.62 -4.46
N ILE A 102 -12.85 8.45 -4.65
CA ILE A 102 -12.94 7.80 -5.97
C ILE A 102 -14.22 8.14 -6.74
N TRP A 103 -15.23 8.74 -6.08
CA TRP A 103 -16.46 9.23 -6.71
C TRP A 103 -17.24 8.16 -7.49
N GLY A 104 -17.23 6.91 -7.03
CA GLY A 104 -17.86 5.78 -7.71
C GLY A 104 -17.25 5.41 -9.07
N ARG A 105 -16.01 5.85 -9.34
CA ARG A 105 -15.29 5.53 -10.58
C ARG A 105 -14.93 4.06 -10.61
N LYS A 106 -15.03 3.45 -11.80
CA LYS A 106 -14.62 2.07 -12.02
C LYS A 106 -13.11 1.88 -11.86
N ILE A 107 -12.74 0.75 -11.27
CA ILE A 107 -11.36 0.25 -11.19
C ILE A 107 -11.12 -0.71 -12.36
N TYR A 108 -10.08 -0.46 -13.15
CA TYR A 108 -9.73 -1.25 -14.33
C TYR A 108 -8.61 -2.24 -14.06
N THR A 109 -7.73 -1.94 -13.10
CA THR A 109 -6.62 -2.84 -12.75
C THR A 109 -6.39 -2.85 -11.25
N ILE A 110 -5.99 -4.01 -10.73
CA ILE A 110 -5.56 -4.20 -9.35
C ILE A 110 -4.14 -4.75 -9.38
N PHE A 111 -3.24 -4.13 -8.63
CA PHE A 111 -1.88 -4.63 -8.45
C PHE A 111 -1.63 -4.87 -6.96
N ILE A 112 -1.27 -6.10 -6.61
CA ILE A 112 -0.91 -6.52 -5.24
C ILE A 112 0.61 -6.71 -5.21
N GLY A 113 1.31 -5.83 -4.53
CA GLY A 113 2.77 -5.79 -4.53
C GLY A 113 3.36 -5.34 -3.20
N GLY A 114 4.67 -5.16 -3.18
CA GLY A 114 5.40 -4.61 -2.02
C GLY A 114 6.45 -5.56 -1.46
N GLY A 115 6.16 -6.27 -0.38
CA GLY A 115 7.04 -7.28 0.19
C GLY A 115 6.98 -8.60 -0.58
N THR A 116 6.26 -9.58 -0.06
CA THR A 116 6.03 -10.89 -0.72
C THR A 116 4.55 -11.25 -0.61
N PRO A 117 3.69 -10.72 -1.48
CA PRO A 117 2.23 -10.93 -1.42
C PRO A 117 1.80 -12.40 -1.42
N SER A 118 2.60 -13.28 -2.05
CA SER A 118 2.35 -14.74 -2.07
C SER A 118 2.53 -15.46 -0.71
N LEU A 119 2.88 -14.72 0.35
CA LEU A 119 2.79 -15.20 1.74
C LEU A 119 1.36 -15.19 2.29
N MET A 120 0.45 -14.46 1.64
CA MET A 120 -0.96 -14.43 2.05
C MET A 120 -1.59 -15.80 1.85
N SER A 121 -2.40 -16.22 2.81
CA SER A 121 -3.15 -17.46 2.66
C SER A 121 -4.19 -17.36 1.53
N ALA A 122 -4.57 -18.50 0.93
CA ALA A 122 -5.62 -18.52 -0.07
C ALA A 122 -6.94 -17.93 0.48
N ALA A 123 -7.27 -18.22 1.73
CA ALA A 123 -8.45 -17.66 2.40
C ALA A 123 -8.33 -16.15 2.62
N GLY A 124 -7.13 -15.65 2.94
CA GLY A 124 -6.84 -14.22 3.06
C GLY A 124 -6.98 -13.50 1.73
N LEU A 125 -6.44 -14.08 0.66
CA LEU A 125 -6.56 -13.51 -0.68
C LEU A 125 -8.02 -13.49 -1.17
N ASP A 126 -8.77 -14.57 -0.93
CA ASP A 126 -10.20 -14.63 -1.27
C ASP A 126 -11.00 -13.56 -0.51
N ARG A 127 -10.76 -13.41 0.79
CA ARG A 127 -11.36 -12.35 1.60
C ARG A 127 -11.02 -10.96 1.06
N LEU A 128 -9.74 -10.69 0.77
CA LEU A 128 -9.28 -9.42 0.22
C LEU A 128 -10.02 -9.07 -1.08
N LEU A 129 -10.06 -10.01 -2.03
CA LEU A 129 -10.73 -9.79 -3.32
C LEU A 129 -12.24 -9.66 -3.16
N SER A 130 -12.84 -10.35 -2.19
CA SER A 130 -14.27 -10.21 -1.86
C SER A 130 -14.58 -8.83 -1.30
N ASP A 131 -13.76 -8.32 -0.37
CA ASP A 131 -13.90 -6.97 0.18
C ASP A 131 -13.76 -5.90 -0.92
N VAL A 132 -12.77 -6.05 -1.79
CA VAL A 132 -12.57 -5.14 -2.93
C VAL A 132 -13.78 -5.14 -3.87
N ARG A 133 -14.32 -6.32 -4.24
CA ARG A 133 -15.49 -6.44 -5.11
C ARG A 133 -16.77 -5.88 -4.46
N THR A 134 -16.85 -5.96 -3.15
CA THR A 134 -18.01 -5.47 -2.40
C THR A 134 -18.03 -3.95 -2.31
N LEU A 135 -16.86 -3.33 -2.15
CA LEU A 135 -16.73 -1.91 -1.89
C LEU A 135 -16.50 -1.08 -3.16
N LEU A 136 -15.87 -1.65 -4.19
CA LEU A 136 -15.47 -0.92 -5.39
C LEU A 136 -16.21 -1.39 -6.64
N PRO A 137 -16.62 -0.45 -7.51
CA PRO A 137 -17.12 -0.79 -8.83
C PRO A 137 -15.95 -1.25 -9.72
N LEU A 138 -15.72 -2.56 -9.80
CA LEU A 138 -14.73 -3.13 -10.72
C LEU A 138 -15.29 -3.17 -12.14
N ASP A 139 -14.41 -2.97 -13.13
CA ASP A 139 -14.72 -3.30 -14.50
C ASP A 139 -14.86 -4.82 -14.65
N ALA A 140 -15.70 -5.27 -15.60
CA ALA A 140 -15.93 -6.71 -15.83
C ALA A 140 -14.63 -7.44 -16.26
N ASP A 141 -13.76 -6.71 -16.97
CA ASP A 141 -12.49 -7.22 -17.49
C ASP A 141 -11.29 -6.69 -16.68
N ALA A 142 -11.50 -6.31 -15.40
CA ALA A 142 -10.44 -5.79 -14.56
C ALA A 142 -9.30 -6.80 -14.41
N GLU A 143 -8.10 -6.38 -14.78
CA GLU A 143 -6.89 -7.19 -14.61
C GLU A 143 -6.43 -7.17 -13.15
N ILE A 144 -6.10 -8.35 -12.61
CA ILE A 144 -5.57 -8.51 -11.26
C ILE A 144 -4.18 -9.13 -11.36
N THR A 145 -3.16 -8.36 -10.97
CA THR A 145 -1.76 -8.79 -10.96
C THR A 145 -1.27 -8.88 -9.52
N MET A 146 -0.53 -9.94 -9.19
CA MET A 146 0.09 -10.14 -7.89
C MET A 146 1.56 -10.52 -8.05
N GLU A 147 2.42 -9.89 -7.27
CA GLU A 147 3.81 -10.32 -7.14
C GLU A 147 3.89 -11.63 -6.35
N ALA A 148 4.66 -12.59 -6.86
CA ALA A 148 4.84 -13.88 -6.22
C ALA A 148 6.30 -14.27 -6.14
N ASN A 149 6.70 -14.86 -5.01
CA ASN A 149 7.99 -15.51 -4.87
C ASN A 149 7.78 -17.02 -5.07
N PRO A 150 8.46 -17.67 -6.03
CA PRO A 150 8.28 -19.10 -6.32
C PRO A 150 8.37 -20.00 -5.09
N GLY A 151 9.22 -19.67 -4.11
CA GLY A 151 9.36 -20.45 -2.88
C GLY A 151 8.22 -20.32 -1.86
N THR A 152 7.19 -19.50 -2.12
CA THR A 152 6.10 -19.24 -1.16
C THR A 152 4.74 -19.76 -1.61
N PHE A 153 4.57 -20.17 -2.86
CA PHE A 153 3.27 -20.63 -3.36
C PHE A 153 3.28 -22.04 -3.99
N GLU A 154 4.42 -22.73 -3.98
CA GLU A 154 4.55 -24.11 -4.49
C GLU A 154 4.26 -25.18 -3.42
N ALA A 155 3.70 -24.83 -2.26
CA ALA A 155 3.45 -25.74 -1.15
C ALA A 155 2.06 -26.35 -1.19
#